data_62d08ec242c510db54db72452286df78
#
_entry.id   62d08ec242c510db54db72452286df78
#
_cell.length_a   1.000
_cell.length_b   1.000
_cell.length_c   1.000
_cell.angle_alpha   90.00
_cell.angle_beta   90.00
_cell.angle_gamma   90.00
#
_symmetry.space_group_name_H-M   'P 1'
#
loop_
_entity.id
_entity.type
_entity.pdbx_description
1 polymer ?
#
loop_
_entity_poly.entity_id
_entity_poly.type
_entity_poly.pdbx_seq_one_letter_code
_entity_poly.pdbx_strand_id
1 'polypeptide(L)'
;MSVTLEEIRLYLRVDGNSDDDLIETLKDSAEQICSDILRNDDPDVLYGTRYGKAAVLYAINYMYEHRTEADWSALKKSLRAMLSGARQESF
;
A
#
# COMPACT_ATOMS: atom_id res chain seq x y z
N MET A 1 -5.64 12.21 5.03
CA MET A 1 -4.85 12.27 3.81
C MET A 1 -4.53 10.87 3.34
N SER A 2 -4.90 10.54 2.12
CA SER A 2 -4.68 9.20 1.62
C SER A 2 -4.12 9.27 0.21
N VAL A 3 -3.80 8.10 -0.33
CA VAL A 3 -3.36 7.97 -1.70
C VAL A 3 -4.55 8.21 -2.63
N THR A 4 -4.36 9.01 -3.66
CA THR A 4 -5.42 9.26 -4.65
C THR A 4 -5.25 8.36 -5.85
N LEU A 5 -6.34 8.19 -6.59
CA LEU A 5 -6.31 7.38 -7.80
C LEU A 5 -5.28 7.92 -8.79
N GLU A 6 -5.19 9.22 -8.88
CA GLU A 6 -4.24 9.86 -9.77
C GLU A 6 -2.79 9.53 -9.38
N GLU A 7 -2.49 9.59 -8.09
CA GLU A 7 -1.17 9.23 -7.60
C GLU A 7 -0.83 7.77 -7.93
N ILE A 8 -1.82 6.89 -7.79
CA ILE A 8 -1.61 5.48 -8.07
C ILE A 8 -1.33 5.28 -9.55
N ARG A 9 -2.12 5.93 -10.41
CA ARG A 9 -1.90 5.81 -11.86
C ARG A 9 -0.51 6.26 -12.25
N LEU A 10 -0.05 7.37 -11.68
CA LEU A 10 1.29 7.86 -11.96
C LEU A 10 2.35 6.87 -11.49
N TYR A 11 2.15 6.32 -10.30
CA TYR A 11 3.10 5.36 -9.75
C TYR A 11 3.18 4.10 -10.61
N LEU A 12 2.04 3.62 -11.09
CA LEU A 12 1.97 2.42 -11.91
C LEU A 12 2.28 2.70 -13.38
N ARG A 13 2.33 3.96 -13.76
CA ARG A 13 2.54 4.37 -15.16
C ARG A 13 1.42 3.88 -16.06
N VAL A 14 0.20 4.02 -15.57
CA VAL A 14 -0.99 3.62 -16.31
C VAL A 14 -1.63 4.86 -16.92
N ASP A 15 -1.90 4.81 -18.21
CA ASP A 15 -2.58 5.89 -18.90
C ASP A 15 -4.07 5.62 -18.95
N GLY A 16 -4.85 6.67 -18.72
CA GLY A 16 -6.29 6.55 -18.80
C GLY A 16 -6.90 5.91 -17.57
N ASN A 17 -8.16 5.53 -17.69
CA ASN A 17 -8.91 5.07 -16.53
C ASN A 17 -9.53 3.68 -16.71
N SER A 18 -9.02 2.90 -17.64
CA SER A 18 -9.63 1.59 -17.90
C SER A 18 -9.42 0.60 -16.75
N ASP A 19 -8.40 0.82 -15.92
CA ASP A 19 -8.13 -0.05 -14.79
C ASP A 19 -8.56 0.52 -13.45
N ASP A 20 -9.34 1.60 -13.46
CA ASP A 20 -9.69 2.29 -12.22
C ASP A 20 -10.38 1.39 -11.20
N ASP A 21 -11.30 0.54 -11.65
CA ASP A 21 -12.00 -0.35 -10.73
C ASP A 21 -11.04 -1.34 -10.07
N LEU A 22 -10.14 -1.89 -10.87
CA LEU A 22 -9.12 -2.79 -10.32
C LEU A 22 -8.23 -2.05 -9.34
N ILE A 23 -7.80 -0.87 -9.70
CA ILE A 23 -6.91 -0.06 -8.86
C ILE A 23 -7.58 0.26 -7.53
N GLU A 24 -8.88 0.60 -7.55
CA GLU A 24 -9.61 0.86 -6.31
C GLU A 24 -9.62 -0.36 -5.41
N THR A 25 -9.86 -1.52 -6.00
CA THR A 25 -9.86 -2.77 -5.24
C THR A 25 -8.49 -3.05 -4.65
N LEU A 26 -7.44 -2.83 -5.43
CA LEU A 26 -6.09 -3.04 -4.94
C LEU A 26 -5.73 -2.06 -3.85
N LYS A 27 -6.21 -0.83 -3.96
CA LYS A 27 -5.98 0.17 -2.93
C LYS A 27 -6.60 -0.26 -1.61
N ASP A 28 -7.85 -0.73 -1.65
CA ASP A 28 -8.51 -1.18 -0.44
C ASP A 28 -7.75 -2.35 0.19
N SER A 29 -7.32 -3.28 -0.63
CA SER A 29 -6.56 -4.43 -0.13
C SER A 29 -5.23 -4.01 0.46
N ALA A 30 -4.54 -3.09 -0.20
CA ALA A 30 -3.26 -2.61 0.27
C ALA A 30 -3.39 -1.90 1.61
N GLU A 31 -4.42 -1.05 1.73
CA GLU A 31 -4.66 -0.34 2.98
C GLU A 31 -4.97 -1.31 4.10
N GLN A 32 -5.74 -2.35 3.81
CA GLN A 32 -6.08 -3.32 4.83
C GLN A 32 -4.85 -4.10 5.31
N ILE A 33 -4.01 -4.53 4.36
CA ILE A 33 -2.80 -5.25 4.73
C ILE A 33 -1.89 -4.39 5.59
N CYS A 34 -1.70 -3.13 5.20
CA CYS A 34 -0.86 -2.22 5.95
C CYS A 34 -1.44 -1.94 7.34
N SER A 35 -2.75 -1.76 7.42
CA SER A 35 -3.41 -1.53 8.69
C SER A 35 -3.27 -2.73 9.62
N ASP A 36 -3.36 -3.93 9.06
CA ASP A 36 -3.18 -5.15 9.84
C ASP A 36 -1.77 -5.22 10.42
N ILE A 37 -0.78 -4.82 9.65
CA ILE A 37 0.60 -4.82 10.11
C ILE A 37 0.78 -3.81 11.23
N LEU A 38 0.15 -2.66 11.13
CA LEU A 38 0.22 -1.63 12.16
C LEU A 38 -0.68 -1.95 13.35
N ARG A 39 -1.58 -2.90 13.18
CA ARG A 39 -2.58 -3.27 14.19
C ARG A 39 -3.46 -2.09 14.56
N ASN A 40 -3.86 -1.34 13.54
CA ASN A 40 -4.70 -0.17 13.72
C ASN A 40 -5.46 0.07 12.43
N ASP A 41 -6.78 0.04 12.51
CA ASP A 41 -7.63 0.17 11.32
C ASP A 41 -7.91 1.61 10.92
N ASP A 42 -7.41 2.56 11.66
CA ASP A 42 -7.64 3.97 11.35
C ASP A 42 -6.74 4.40 10.19
N PRO A 43 -7.31 4.78 9.04
CA PRO A 43 -6.48 5.20 7.91
C PRO A 43 -5.61 6.40 8.23
N ASP A 44 -6.05 7.26 9.14
CA ASP A 44 -5.26 8.42 9.52
C ASP A 44 -3.97 8.01 10.20
N VAL A 45 -4.00 6.91 10.95
CA VAL A 45 -2.79 6.40 11.57
C VAL A 45 -1.84 5.87 10.51
N LEU A 46 -2.37 5.10 9.56
CA LEU A 46 -1.55 4.55 8.48
C LEU A 46 -0.87 5.66 7.68
N TYR A 47 -1.66 6.62 7.21
CA TYR A 47 -1.12 7.68 6.37
C TYR A 47 -0.37 8.73 7.17
N GLY A 48 -0.50 8.69 8.50
CA GLY A 48 0.28 9.54 9.37
C GLY A 48 1.67 9.00 9.64
N THR A 49 1.92 7.73 9.36
CA THR A 49 3.27 7.21 9.54
C THR A 49 4.16 7.70 8.41
N ARG A 50 5.44 7.71 8.69
CA ARG A 50 6.41 8.27 7.76
C ARG A 50 6.39 7.61 6.40
N TYR A 51 6.28 6.30 6.37
CA TYR A 51 6.31 5.54 5.14
C TYR A 51 4.97 4.91 4.78
N GLY A 52 3.88 5.38 5.40
CA GLY A 52 2.58 4.77 5.18
C GLY A 52 2.13 4.86 3.74
N LYS A 53 2.23 6.05 3.17
CA LYS A 53 1.82 6.25 1.77
C LYS A 53 2.69 5.42 0.83
N ALA A 54 4.00 5.41 1.06
CA ALA A 54 4.91 4.63 0.23
C ALA A 54 4.62 3.14 0.35
N ALA A 55 4.28 2.66 1.54
CA ALA A 55 3.95 1.27 1.74
C ALA A 55 2.69 0.88 0.97
N VAL A 56 1.68 1.74 1.01
CA VAL A 56 0.44 1.48 0.28
C VAL A 56 0.70 1.43 -1.22
N LEU A 57 1.45 2.39 -1.74
CA LEU A 57 1.79 2.42 -3.15
C LEU A 57 2.60 1.19 -3.57
N TYR A 58 3.55 0.80 -2.73
CA TYR A 58 4.35 -0.38 -3.00
C TYR A 58 3.47 -1.63 -3.06
N ALA A 59 2.55 -1.76 -2.11
CA ALA A 59 1.65 -2.91 -2.08
C ALA A 59 0.75 -2.94 -3.30
N ILE A 60 0.21 -1.80 -3.70
CA ILE A 60 -0.64 -1.72 -4.88
C ILE A 60 0.14 -2.15 -6.12
N ASN A 61 1.35 -1.63 -6.27
CA ASN A 61 2.16 -1.98 -7.43
C ASN A 61 2.50 -3.47 -7.45
N TYR A 62 2.86 -4.02 -6.31
CA TYR A 62 3.17 -5.44 -6.24
C TYR A 62 1.97 -6.28 -6.66
N MET A 63 0.80 -5.97 -6.12
CA MET A 63 -0.40 -6.73 -6.45
C MET A 63 -0.82 -6.53 -7.90
N TYR A 64 -0.61 -5.33 -8.43
CA TYR A 64 -0.93 -5.04 -9.82
C TYR A 64 -0.08 -5.88 -10.77
N GLU A 65 1.19 -6.04 -10.45
CA GLU A 65 2.12 -6.77 -11.31
C GLU A 65 2.08 -8.27 -11.09
N HIS A 66 1.58 -8.72 -9.95
CA HIS A 66 1.56 -10.15 -9.60
C HIS A 66 0.15 -10.64 -9.37
N ARG A 67 -0.77 -10.26 -10.27
CA ARG A 67 -2.18 -10.58 -10.05
C ARG A 67 -2.48 -12.07 -10.01
N THR A 68 -1.69 -12.87 -10.72
CA THR A 68 -1.94 -14.31 -10.77
C THR A 68 -1.04 -15.12 -9.86
N GLU A 69 0.06 -14.54 -9.42
CA GLU A 69 1.04 -15.29 -8.62
C GLU A 69 1.64 -14.42 -7.53
N ALA A 70 0.81 -13.87 -6.70
CA ALA A 70 1.29 -13.03 -5.62
C ALA A 70 1.93 -13.87 -4.52
N ASP A 71 3.10 -13.46 -4.07
CA ASP A 71 3.72 -14.05 -2.88
C ASP A 71 3.41 -13.14 -1.70
N TRP A 72 2.32 -13.46 -1.03
CA TRP A 72 1.84 -12.64 0.06
C TRP A 72 2.82 -12.55 1.21
N SER A 73 3.56 -13.62 1.43
CA SER A 73 4.54 -13.67 2.50
C SER A 73 5.66 -12.67 2.24
N ALA A 74 6.16 -12.65 1.01
CA ALA A 74 7.21 -11.72 0.63
C ALA A 74 6.72 -10.28 0.68
N LEU A 75 5.50 -10.04 0.22
CA LEU A 75 4.92 -8.70 0.25
C LEU A 75 4.81 -8.20 1.68
N LYS A 76 4.24 -9.02 2.57
CA LYS A 76 4.06 -8.62 3.96
C LYS A 76 5.39 -8.35 4.65
N LYS A 77 6.41 -9.12 4.30
CA LYS A 77 7.73 -8.92 4.86
C LYS A 77 8.28 -7.55 4.48
N SER A 78 8.14 -7.18 3.21
CA SER A 78 8.59 -5.88 2.75
C SER A 78 7.81 -4.75 3.43
N LEU A 79 6.51 -4.91 3.55
CA LEU A 79 5.68 -3.89 4.19
C LEU A 79 6.02 -3.75 5.66
N ARG A 80 6.28 -4.86 6.35
CA ARG A 80 6.69 -4.79 7.75
C ARG A 80 7.98 -4.01 7.90
N ALA A 81 8.91 -4.24 7.00
CA ALA A 81 10.18 -3.51 7.05
C ALA A 81 9.95 -2.01 6.88
N MET A 82 9.12 -1.64 5.92
CA MET A 82 8.83 -0.22 5.67
C MET A 82 8.11 0.43 6.84
N LEU A 83 7.09 -0.25 7.36
CA LEU A 83 6.26 0.32 8.42
C LEU A 83 6.94 0.24 9.79
N SER A 84 7.74 -0.78 9.99
CA SER A 84 8.52 -0.92 11.21
C SER A 84 9.52 0.20 11.35
N GLY A 85 10.18 0.54 10.26
CA GLY A 85 11.10 1.66 10.27
C GLY A 85 10.44 2.94 10.69
N ALA A 86 9.21 3.15 10.23
CA ALA A 86 8.46 4.36 10.59
C ALA A 86 8.07 4.36 12.06
N ARG A 87 7.90 3.19 12.65
CA ARG A 87 7.45 3.09 14.04
C ARG A 87 8.58 3.07 15.04
N GLN A 88 9.78 2.96 14.58
CA GLN A 88 10.89 2.75 15.48
C GLN A 88 11.48 4.03 16.00
N GLU A 89 10.66 4.79 16.58
CA GLU A 89 11.13 6.02 17.15
C GLU A 89 11.81 5.81 18.48
N SER A 90 11.74 4.63 19.00
CA SER A 90 12.14 4.44 20.38
C SER A 90 13.60 4.14 20.54
N PHE A 91 14.34 4.09 19.52
CA PHE A 91 15.73 3.88 19.82
C PHE A 91 16.71 4.79 19.34
#